data_6901e4ef6f83879f0764629e4afabf1a
#
_entry.id   6901e4ef6f83879f0764629e4afabf1a
#
_cell.length_a   1.000
_cell.length_b   1.000
_cell.length_c   1.000
_cell.angle_alpha   90.00
_cell.angle_beta   90.00
_cell.angle_gamma   90.00
#
_symmetry.space_group_name_H-M   'P 1'
#
loop_
_entity.id
_entity.type
_entity.pdbx_description
1 polymer ?
#
loop_
_entity_poly.entity_id
_entity_poly.type
_entity_poly.pdbx_seq_one_letter_code
_entity_poly.pdbx_strand_id
1 'polypeptide(L)'
;MTWFIITVSFTPGPGNILSTAHGAQYGFKKTINLLSGLISGWAALGLLVGFSISFLQQQPIIIDVLTWICAILIIRLAWMFGTAKPTTSEQESTNQLGFKTGFFFSLVNGKAWVFHLTLMGGFAQDWGTGYIEILSLVGFVSIF
;
A
#
# COMPACT_ATOMS: atom_id res chain seq x y z
N MET A 1 -2.75 12.73 13.10
CA MET A 1 -3.17 12.10 11.83
C MET A 1 -2.45 12.69 10.62
N THR A 2 -2.61 13.98 10.29
CA THR A 2 -2.07 14.61 9.08
C THR A 2 -0.56 14.40 8.87
N TRP A 3 0.25 14.59 9.91
CA TRP A 3 1.70 14.36 9.84
C TRP A 3 2.07 12.90 9.52
N PHE A 4 1.33 11.94 10.04
CA PHE A 4 1.54 10.53 9.74
C PHE A 4 1.28 10.24 8.25
N ILE A 5 0.16 10.72 7.70
CA ILE A 5 -0.20 10.55 6.29
C ILE A 5 0.88 11.18 5.39
N ILE A 6 1.28 12.43 5.69
CA ILE A 6 2.32 13.13 4.93
C ILE A 6 3.63 12.32 4.95
N THR A 7 4.11 11.95 6.14
CA THR A 7 5.39 11.23 6.28
C THR A 7 5.38 9.90 5.52
N VAL A 8 4.29 9.11 5.65
CA VAL A 8 4.21 7.82 4.98
C VAL A 8 4.02 7.97 3.47
N SER A 9 3.28 8.98 3.01
CA SER A 9 3.08 9.25 1.58
C SER A 9 4.39 9.64 0.88
N PHE A 10 5.20 10.47 1.51
CA PHE A 10 6.50 10.89 0.96
C PHE A 10 7.60 9.83 1.13
N THR A 11 7.41 8.81 1.96
CA THR A 11 8.39 7.73 2.06
C THR A 11 8.32 6.84 0.81
N PRO A 12 9.41 6.71 0.04
CA PRO A 12 9.41 5.87 -1.14
C PRO A 12 9.07 4.42 -0.78
N GLY A 13 8.02 3.91 -1.38
CA GLY A 13 7.59 2.52 -1.21
C GLY A 13 7.83 1.71 -2.48
N PRO A 14 7.70 0.37 -2.41
CA PRO A 14 7.95 -0.50 -3.55
C PRO A 14 7.03 -0.18 -4.74
N GLY A 15 5.81 0.30 -4.51
CA GLY A 15 4.90 0.74 -5.57
C GLY A 15 5.39 2.00 -6.30
N ASN A 16 5.96 2.97 -5.56
CA ASN A 16 6.53 4.19 -6.15
C ASN A 16 7.77 3.86 -6.99
N ILE A 17 8.64 2.98 -6.50
CA ILE A 17 9.81 2.52 -7.24
C ILE A 17 9.39 1.80 -8.51
N LEU A 18 8.42 0.89 -8.43
CA LEU A 18 7.90 0.15 -9.56
C LEU A 18 7.31 1.09 -10.63
N SER A 19 6.47 2.05 -10.23
CA SER A 19 5.85 2.98 -11.17
C SER A 19 6.85 3.94 -11.80
N THR A 20 7.84 4.39 -11.04
CA THR A 20 8.91 5.27 -11.56
C THR A 20 9.78 4.52 -12.56
N ALA A 21 10.21 3.30 -12.24
CA ALA A 21 11.01 2.47 -13.14
C ALA A 21 10.25 2.14 -14.44
N HIS A 22 8.96 1.75 -14.32
CA HIS A 22 8.11 1.49 -15.47
C HIS A 22 7.89 2.75 -16.33
N GLY A 23 7.68 3.91 -15.65
CA GLY A 23 7.50 5.19 -16.34
C GLY A 23 8.76 5.64 -17.08
N ALA A 24 9.93 5.42 -16.52
CA ALA A 24 11.21 5.72 -17.16
C ALA A 24 11.45 4.84 -18.39
N GLN A 25 11.03 3.58 -18.35
CA GLN A 25 11.25 2.62 -19.43
C GLN A 25 10.21 2.73 -20.55
N TYR A 26 8.92 2.86 -20.23
CA TYR A 26 7.82 2.77 -21.19
C TYR A 26 7.07 4.08 -21.44
N GLY A 27 7.39 5.10 -20.65
CA GLY A 27 6.74 6.40 -20.71
C GLY A 27 5.41 6.46 -19.92
N PHE A 28 4.95 7.68 -19.67
CA PHE A 28 3.80 7.97 -18.81
C PHE A 28 2.50 7.29 -19.27
N LYS A 29 2.17 7.39 -20.56
CA LYS A 29 0.92 6.85 -21.10
C LYS A 29 0.75 5.34 -20.85
N LYS A 30 1.83 4.58 -20.98
CA LYS A 30 1.81 3.13 -20.77
C LYS A 30 1.79 2.77 -19.28
N THR A 31 2.26 3.66 -18.42
CA THR A 31 2.28 3.49 -16.98
C THR A 31 0.93 3.77 -16.33
N ILE A 32 0.01 4.48 -17.00
CA ILE A 32 -1.33 4.78 -16.46
C ILE A 32 -2.08 3.50 -16.06
N ASN A 33 -2.02 2.44 -16.86
CA ASN A 33 -2.67 1.17 -16.53
C ASN A 33 -2.09 0.53 -15.26
N LEU A 34 -0.78 0.59 -15.06
CA LEU A 34 -0.13 0.13 -13.84
C LEU A 34 -0.54 0.98 -12.64
N LEU A 35 -0.52 2.30 -12.79
CA LEU A 35 -0.93 3.25 -11.74
C LEU A 35 -2.38 3.06 -11.34
N SER A 36 -3.30 2.92 -12.31
CA SER A 36 -4.71 2.66 -12.01
C SER A 36 -4.91 1.36 -11.25
N GLY A 37 -4.12 0.32 -11.55
CA GLY A 37 -4.09 -0.93 -10.80
C GLY A 37 -3.58 -0.73 -9.36
N LEU A 38 -2.46 -0.01 -9.19
CA LEU A 38 -1.90 0.31 -7.87
C LEU A 38 -2.90 1.06 -7.00
N ILE A 39 -3.54 2.10 -7.53
CA ILE A 39 -4.54 2.91 -6.81
C ILE A 39 -5.78 2.07 -6.46
N SER A 40 -6.29 1.29 -7.41
CA SER A 40 -7.46 0.44 -7.17
C SER A 40 -7.17 -0.64 -6.12
N GLY A 41 -5.99 -1.26 -6.17
CA GLY A 41 -5.57 -2.25 -5.17
C GLY A 41 -5.38 -1.64 -3.78
N TRP A 42 -4.82 -0.42 -3.72
CA TRP A 42 -4.70 0.36 -2.50
C TRP A 42 -6.06 0.68 -1.89
N ALA A 43 -6.99 1.19 -2.69
CA ALA A 43 -8.36 1.49 -2.25
C ALA A 43 -9.11 0.22 -1.80
N ALA A 44 -9.01 -0.87 -2.54
CA ALA A 44 -9.62 -2.16 -2.19
C ALA A 44 -9.10 -2.67 -0.83
N LEU A 45 -7.78 -2.56 -0.60
CA LEU A 45 -7.18 -2.94 0.67
C LEU A 45 -7.68 -2.04 1.81
N GLY A 46 -7.77 -0.72 1.58
CA GLY A 46 -8.30 0.23 2.56
C GLY A 46 -9.75 -0.09 2.95
N LEU A 47 -10.59 -0.41 1.98
CA LEU A 47 -11.97 -0.83 2.24
C LEU A 47 -12.02 -2.14 3.02
N LEU A 48 -11.22 -3.13 2.63
CA LEU A 48 -11.16 -4.42 3.31
C LEU A 48 -10.75 -4.25 4.78
N VAL A 49 -9.70 -3.50 5.06
CA VAL A 49 -9.25 -3.23 6.42
C VAL A 49 -10.29 -2.39 7.16
N GLY A 50 -10.84 -1.34 6.52
CA GLY A 50 -11.83 -0.45 7.13
C GLY A 50 -13.09 -1.18 7.58
N PHE A 51 -13.66 -2.03 6.72
CA PHE A 51 -14.86 -2.82 7.09
C PHE A 51 -14.58 -3.92 8.11
N SER A 52 -13.33 -4.41 8.15
CA SER A 52 -12.93 -5.44 9.09
C SER A 52 -12.51 -4.89 10.46
N ILE A 53 -12.25 -3.60 10.57
CA ILE A 53 -11.64 -3.02 11.77
C ILE A 53 -12.48 -3.22 13.02
N SER A 54 -13.81 -3.07 12.94
CA SER A 54 -14.70 -3.27 14.07
C SER A 54 -14.68 -4.71 14.60
N PHE A 55 -14.52 -5.68 13.70
CA PHE A 55 -14.34 -7.08 14.06
C PHE A 55 -12.94 -7.33 14.65
N LEU A 56 -11.92 -6.77 14.02
CA LEU A 56 -10.52 -6.91 14.45
C LEU A 56 -10.28 -6.32 15.84
N GLN A 57 -10.90 -5.16 16.14
CA GLN A 57 -10.78 -4.52 17.46
C GLN A 57 -11.36 -5.35 18.60
N GLN A 58 -12.32 -6.24 18.32
CA GLN A 58 -12.88 -7.16 19.30
C GLN A 58 -11.99 -8.39 19.55
N GLN A 59 -10.96 -8.58 18.77
CA GLN A 59 -10.07 -9.75 18.80
C GLN A 59 -8.61 -9.31 18.94
N PRO A 60 -8.16 -8.95 20.15
CA PRO A 60 -6.80 -8.42 20.37
C PRO A 60 -5.70 -9.37 19.88
N ILE A 61 -5.92 -10.67 19.99
CA ILE A 61 -4.96 -11.69 19.50
C ILE A 61 -4.75 -11.59 17.98
N ILE A 62 -5.81 -11.29 17.23
CA ILE A 62 -5.72 -11.15 15.75
C ILE A 62 -4.89 -9.90 15.42
N ILE A 63 -5.08 -8.81 16.16
CA ILE A 63 -4.31 -7.57 15.96
C ILE A 63 -2.83 -7.82 16.25
N ASP A 64 -2.51 -8.52 17.33
CA ASP A 64 -1.13 -8.85 17.68
C ASP A 64 -0.47 -9.71 16.60
N VAL A 65 -1.14 -10.76 16.14
CA VAL A 65 -0.64 -11.62 15.06
C VAL A 65 -0.42 -10.83 13.77
N LEU A 66 -1.38 -9.98 13.36
CA LEU A 66 -1.23 -9.13 12.19
C LEU A 66 -0.07 -8.16 12.34
N THR A 67 0.12 -7.58 13.52
CA THR A 67 1.24 -6.66 13.82
C THR A 67 2.58 -7.38 13.63
N TRP A 68 2.72 -8.59 14.16
CA TRP A 68 3.94 -9.39 13.98
C TRP A 68 4.18 -9.77 12.52
N ILE A 69 3.14 -10.17 11.78
CA ILE A 69 3.25 -10.46 10.35
C ILE A 69 3.71 -9.21 9.60
N CYS A 70 3.11 -8.05 9.87
CA CYS A 70 3.50 -6.78 9.26
C CYS A 70 4.96 -6.41 9.59
N ALA A 71 5.39 -6.57 10.84
CA ALA A 71 6.77 -6.32 11.26
C ALA A 71 7.76 -7.21 10.49
N ILE A 72 7.48 -8.50 10.38
CA ILE A 72 8.31 -9.45 9.62
C ILE A 72 8.37 -9.05 8.14
N LEU A 73 7.23 -8.68 7.54
CA LEU A 73 7.19 -8.23 6.14
C LEU A 73 8.02 -6.97 5.91
N ILE A 74 7.96 -6.00 6.84
CA ILE A 74 8.76 -4.77 6.76
C ILE A 74 10.26 -5.10 6.87
N ILE A 75 10.65 -5.92 7.84
CA ILE A 75 12.05 -6.34 8.00
C ILE A 75 12.53 -7.06 6.74
N ARG A 76 11.73 -7.97 6.19
CA ARG A 76 12.05 -8.67 4.95
C ARG A 76 12.21 -7.72 3.76
N LEU A 77 11.32 -6.73 3.62
CA LEU A 77 11.42 -5.71 2.58
C LEU A 77 12.67 -4.85 2.77
N ALA A 78 12.95 -4.41 4.00
CA ALA A 78 14.15 -3.63 4.31
C ALA A 78 15.42 -4.43 3.97
N TRP A 79 15.45 -5.72 4.30
CA TRP A 79 16.56 -6.61 3.93
C TRP A 79 16.70 -6.74 2.42
N MET A 80 15.59 -6.99 1.72
CA MET A 80 15.59 -7.12 0.27
C MET A 80 16.10 -5.85 -0.43
N PHE A 81 15.66 -4.67 0.01
CA PHE A 81 16.14 -3.40 -0.54
C PHE A 81 17.59 -3.10 -0.14
N GLY A 82 17.98 -3.43 1.10
CA GLY A 82 19.35 -3.22 1.58
C GLY A 82 20.38 -4.12 0.89
N THR A 83 19.95 -5.28 0.39
CA THR A 83 20.81 -6.25 -0.31
C THR A 83 20.61 -6.24 -1.82
N ALA A 84 19.67 -5.44 -2.33
CA ALA A 84 19.43 -5.31 -3.76
C ALA A 84 20.67 -4.71 -4.44
N LYS A 85 21.28 -5.46 -5.35
CA LYS A 85 22.34 -4.93 -6.21
C LYS A 85 21.74 -3.88 -7.13
N PRO A 86 22.46 -2.80 -7.44
CA PRO A 86 22.03 -1.88 -8.49
C PRO A 86 21.80 -2.68 -9.77
N THR A 87 20.58 -2.78 -10.20
CA THR A 87 20.25 -3.38 -11.50
C THR A 87 20.73 -2.40 -12.55
N THR A 88 21.84 -2.71 -13.19
CA THR A 88 22.17 -2.18 -14.51
C THR A 88 21.02 -2.54 -15.44
N SER A 89 20.53 -1.54 -16.15
CA SER A 89 19.27 -1.46 -16.91
C SER A 89 19.16 -2.42 -18.13
N GLU A 90 19.61 -3.65 -18.03
CA GLU A 90 19.65 -4.61 -19.15
C GLU A 90 18.76 -5.85 -18.96
N GLN A 91 17.83 -5.83 -18.02
CA GLN A 91 16.77 -6.84 -18.10
C GLN A 91 15.58 -6.23 -18.85
N GLU A 92 15.61 -6.44 -20.17
CA GLU A 92 14.45 -6.39 -21.04
C GLU A 92 13.36 -7.34 -20.52
N SER A 93 12.61 -6.91 -19.53
CA SER A 93 11.29 -7.49 -19.32
C SER A 93 10.39 -6.91 -20.41
N THR A 94 10.29 -7.61 -21.52
CA THR A 94 9.44 -7.30 -22.68
C THR A 94 7.94 -7.22 -22.34
N ASN A 95 7.55 -7.46 -21.11
CA ASN A 95 6.17 -7.40 -20.66
C ASN A 95 5.89 -6.07 -19.93
N GLN A 96 5.12 -5.22 -20.63
CA GLN A 96 4.52 -4.05 -19.99
C GLN A 96 3.64 -4.49 -18.82
N LEU A 97 3.90 -3.92 -17.63
CA LEU A 97 3.11 -4.19 -16.46
C LEU A 97 1.74 -3.48 -16.60
N GLY A 98 0.68 -4.23 -16.46
CA GLY A 98 -0.69 -3.73 -16.61
C GLY A 98 -1.42 -3.54 -15.29
N PHE A 99 -2.71 -3.22 -15.40
CA PHE A 99 -3.63 -3.03 -14.28
C PHE A 99 -3.58 -4.18 -13.26
N LYS A 100 -3.68 -5.42 -13.73
CA LYS A 100 -3.68 -6.60 -12.84
C LYS A 100 -2.43 -6.68 -11.99
N THR A 101 -1.28 -6.42 -12.59
CA THR A 101 0.00 -6.44 -11.86
C THR A 101 0.02 -5.37 -10.78
N GLY A 102 -0.40 -4.14 -11.09
CA GLY A 102 -0.49 -3.06 -10.10
C GLY A 102 -1.46 -3.38 -8.97
N PHE A 103 -2.64 -3.91 -9.30
CA PHE A 103 -3.66 -4.27 -8.33
C PHE A 103 -3.15 -5.32 -7.33
N PHE A 104 -2.67 -6.45 -7.82
CA PHE A 104 -2.14 -7.51 -6.95
C PHE A 104 -0.89 -7.07 -6.20
N PHE A 105 -0.04 -6.26 -6.82
CA PHE A 105 1.14 -5.71 -6.17
C PHE A 105 0.77 -4.88 -4.93
N SER A 106 -0.28 -4.06 -5.01
CA SER A 106 -0.77 -3.29 -3.87
C SER A 106 -1.29 -4.18 -2.74
N LEU A 107 -1.98 -5.28 -3.07
CA LEU A 107 -2.50 -6.21 -2.07
C LEU A 107 -1.40 -6.96 -1.30
N VAL A 108 -0.27 -7.26 -1.94
CA VAL A 108 0.88 -7.93 -1.29
C VAL A 108 1.90 -6.94 -0.72
N ASN A 109 1.68 -5.64 -0.90
CA ASN A 109 2.58 -4.61 -0.43
C ASN A 109 2.45 -4.40 1.08
N GLY A 110 3.44 -4.87 1.85
CA GLY A 110 3.46 -4.75 3.32
C GLY A 110 3.33 -3.31 3.81
N LYS A 111 3.87 -2.31 3.09
CA LYS A 111 3.70 -0.89 3.44
C LYS A 111 2.22 -0.49 3.41
N ALA A 112 1.45 -0.97 2.42
CA ALA A 112 0.04 -0.67 2.29
C ALA A 112 -0.76 -1.26 3.47
N TRP A 113 -0.46 -2.47 3.87
CA TRP A 113 -1.08 -3.11 5.05
C TRP A 113 -0.80 -2.34 6.33
N VAL A 114 0.47 -2.06 6.62
CA VAL A 114 0.86 -1.30 7.82
C VAL A 114 0.19 0.07 7.84
N PHE A 115 0.18 0.76 6.70
CA PHE A 115 -0.46 2.06 6.60
C PHE A 115 -1.96 2.00 6.94
N HIS A 116 -2.72 1.09 6.30
CA HIS A 116 -4.15 1.00 6.53
C HIS A 116 -4.49 0.49 7.94
N LEU A 117 -3.74 -0.49 8.46
CA LEU A 117 -3.95 -0.97 9.82
C LEU A 117 -3.65 0.11 10.87
N THR A 118 -2.57 0.88 10.70
CA THR A 118 -2.25 1.99 11.60
C THR A 118 -3.27 3.11 11.50
N LEU A 119 -3.68 3.46 10.28
CA LEU A 119 -4.65 4.51 10.05
C LEU A 119 -6.02 4.15 10.64
N MET A 120 -6.53 2.97 10.31
CA MET A 120 -7.85 2.53 10.76
C MET A 120 -7.85 2.09 12.24
N GLY A 121 -6.79 1.43 12.72
CA GLY A 121 -6.68 0.98 14.11
C GLY A 121 -6.35 2.11 15.09
N GLY A 122 -5.48 3.04 14.67
CA GLY A 122 -5.01 4.11 15.55
C GLY A 122 -5.86 5.38 15.50
N PHE A 123 -6.44 5.71 14.36
CA PHE A 123 -7.12 7.00 14.16
C PHE A 123 -8.62 6.88 13.86
N ALA A 124 -9.14 5.68 13.59
CA ALA A 124 -10.56 5.49 13.31
C ALA A 124 -11.44 5.80 14.54
N GLN A 125 -10.90 5.70 15.75
CA GLN A 125 -11.63 6.06 16.98
C GLN A 125 -12.00 7.54 17.02
N ASP A 126 -11.16 8.41 16.44
CA ASP A 126 -11.39 9.85 16.38
C ASP A 126 -12.37 10.26 15.27
N TRP A 127 -12.50 9.43 14.22
CA TRP A 127 -13.31 9.72 13.02
C TRP A 127 -14.61 8.93 12.95
N GLY A 128 -14.82 7.97 13.86
CA GLY A 128 -15.94 7.05 13.80
C GLY A 128 -15.66 5.82 12.96
N THR A 129 -16.46 4.79 13.17
CA THR A 129 -16.39 3.50 12.47
C THR A 129 -17.55 3.29 11.51
N GLY A 130 -18.26 4.36 11.18
CA GLY A 130 -19.37 4.32 10.23
C GLY A 130 -18.90 4.10 8.78
N TYR A 131 -19.79 3.57 7.95
CA TYR A 131 -19.46 3.30 6.53
C TYR A 131 -19.04 4.55 5.76
N ILE A 132 -19.68 5.70 6.06
CA ILE A 132 -19.39 6.97 5.37
C ILE A 132 -18.00 7.48 5.75
N GLU A 133 -17.64 7.37 7.02
CA GLU A 133 -16.33 7.77 7.54
C GLU A 133 -15.22 6.92 6.94
N ILE A 134 -15.41 5.59 6.85
CA ILE A 134 -14.45 4.68 6.23
C ILE A 134 -14.28 5.01 4.73
N LEU A 135 -15.38 5.20 4.00
CA LEU A 135 -15.34 5.54 2.59
C LEU A 135 -14.65 6.90 2.35
N SER A 136 -14.95 7.91 3.18
CA SER A 136 -14.33 9.23 3.07
C SER A 136 -12.83 9.17 3.36
N LEU A 137 -12.41 8.39 4.35
CA LEU A 137 -11.01 8.22 4.71
C LEU A 137 -10.22 7.49 3.62
N VAL A 138 -10.77 6.38 3.11
CA VAL A 138 -10.15 5.63 2.01
C VAL A 138 -10.07 6.47 0.74
N GLY A 139 -11.14 7.21 0.41
CA GLY A 139 -11.16 8.11 -0.73
C GLY A 139 -10.10 9.21 -0.61
N PHE A 140 -10.02 9.86 0.55
CA PHE A 140 -9.03 10.90 0.82
C PHE A 140 -7.59 10.39 0.69
N VAL A 141 -7.31 9.23 1.27
CA VAL A 141 -5.97 8.64 1.26
C VAL A 141 -5.58 8.07 -0.12
N SER A 142 -6.55 7.70 -0.95
CA SER A 142 -6.28 7.19 -2.31
C SER A 142 -5.90 8.29 -3.31
N ILE A 143 -6.12 9.57 -2.95
CA ILE A 143 -5.78 10.72 -3.78
C ILE A 143 -4.33 11.18 -3.52
N PHE A 144 -3.81 10.93 -2.32
CA PHE A 144 -2.43 11.29 -1.91
C PHE A 144 -1.49 10.08 -2.06
#